data_9ebe2022a329a83e96afc52d820fa7bb
#
_entry.id   9ebe2022a329a83e96afc52d820fa7bb
#
_cell.length_a   1.000
_cell.length_b   1.000
_cell.length_c   1.000
_cell.angle_alpha   90.00
_cell.angle_beta   90.00
_cell.angle_gamma   90.00
#
_symmetry.space_group_name_H-M   'P 1'
#
loop_
_entity.id
_entity.type
_entity.pdbx_description
1 polymer ?
#
loop_
_entity_poly.entity_id
_entity_poly.type
_entity_poly.pdbx_seq_one_letter_code
_entity_poly.pdbx_strand_id
1 'polypeptide(L)'
;MSQQIPVGSVLGGRYEITAHIIITAESDMVLEGTDQILNRKVSVVVASPNRSALLEANSRALATNARGNIQILDLGITPEGSRYLVTSHTRPDTLLDTLL
;
A
#
# COMPACT_ATOMS: atom_id res chain seq x y z
N MET A 1 -7.16 5.49 -17.74
CA MET A 1 -8.17 5.11 -16.75
C MET A 1 -7.61 5.15 -15.37
N SER A 2 -8.33 5.75 -14.48
CA SER A 2 -7.91 5.78 -13.10
C SER A 2 -8.02 4.38 -12.51
N GLN A 3 -7.02 4.02 -11.76
CA GLN A 3 -7.03 2.82 -10.97
C GLN A 3 -7.92 3.05 -9.76
N GLN A 4 -8.90 2.21 -9.57
CA GLN A 4 -9.80 2.35 -8.43
C GLN A 4 -9.86 1.05 -7.64
N ILE A 5 -9.64 1.18 -6.35
CA ILE A 5 -9.80 0.09 -5.42
C ILE A 5 -10.90 0.54 -4.45
N PRO A 6 -12.14 0.12 -4.67
CA PRO A 6 -13.24 0.59 -3.83
C PRO A 6 -13.12 0.05 -2.41
N VAL A 7 -13.69 0.80 -1.47
CA VAL A 7 -13.86 0.31 -0.10
C VAL A 7 -14.67 -1.00 -0.15
N GLY A 8 -14.22 -1.97 0.61
CA GLY A 8 -14.79 -3.32 0.60
C GLY A 8 -14.04 -4.30 -0.30
N SER A 9 -13.13 -3.82 -1.16
CA SER A 9 -12.27 -4.71 -1.94
C SER A 9 -11.35 -5.49 -1.02
N VAL A 10 -11.07 -6.74 -1.38
CA VAL A 10 -10.15 -7.59 -0.62
C VAL A 10 -8.95 -7.89 -1.51
N LEU A 11 -7.78 -7.37 -1.13
CA LEU A 11 -6.55 -7.58 -1.87
C LEU A 11 -5.87 -8.87 -1.39
N GLY A 12 -5.42 -9.68 -2.35
CA GLY A 12 -4.75 -10.92 -2.05
C GLY A 12 -5.59 -11.92 -1.25
N GLY A 13 -6.91 -11.74 -1.24
CA GLY A 13 -7.80 -12.57 -0.45
C GLY A 13 -7.67 -12.39 1.05
N ARG A 14 -7.02 -11.32 1.50
CA ARG A 14 -6.66 -11.16 2.91
C ARG A 14 -6.91 -9.74 3.46
N TYR A 15 -6.63 -8.71 2.65
CA TYR A 15 -6.65 -7.32 3.14
C TYR A 15 -7.87 -6.60 2.62
N GLU A 16 -8.84 -6.36 3.49
CA GLU A 16 -10.05 -5.63 3.13
C GLU A 16 -9.79 -4.13 3.23
N ILE A 17 -10.07 -3.40 2.17
CA ILE A 17 -9.90 -1.95 2.15
C ILE A 17 -11.08 -1.30 2.87
N THR A 18 -10.77 -0.48 3.86
CA THR A 18 -11.79 0.17 4.69
C THR A 18 -11.90 1.66 4.46
N ALA A 19 -10.84 2.31 3.95
CA ALA A 19 -10.86 3.74 3.67
C ALA A 19 -9.82 4.12 2.63
N HIS A 20 -10.14 5.14 1.85
CA HIS A 20 -9.17 5.84 1.00
C HIS A 20 -8.65 7.03 1.77
N ILE A 21 -7.35 7.11 1.99
CA ILE A 21 -6.76 8.17 2.79
C ILE A 21 -6.20 9.27 1.88
N ILE A 22 -5.35 8.90 0.92
CA ILE A 22 -4.74 9.85 -0.01
C ILE A 22 -4.74 9.25 -1.41
N ILE A 23 -5.05 10.10 -2.41
CA ILE A 23 -4.83 9.78 -3.82
C ILE A 23 -3.99 10.91 -4.37
N THR A 24 -2.82 10.60 -4.91
CA THR A 24 -1.91 11.61 -5.44
C THR A 24 -2.28 11.99 -6.87
N ALA A 25 -1.67 13.07 -7.36
CA ALA A 25 -1.85 13.51 -8.73
C ALA A 25 -1.39 12.45 -9.75
N GLU A 26 -0.44 11.62 -9.38
CA GLU A 26 0.06 10.53 -10.22
C GLU A 26 -0.75 9.25 -10.06
N SER A 27 -1.87 9.31 -9.35
CA SER A 27 -2.77 8.18 -9.09
C SER A 27 -2.17 7.11 -8.19
N ASP A 28 -1.16 7.45 -7.40
CA ASP A 28 -0.73 6.60 -6.30
C ASP A 28 -1.74 6.75 -5.15
N MET A 29 -1.94 5.70 -4.38
CA MET A 29 -2.93 5.72 -3.31
C MET A 29 -2.33 5.24 -2.00
N VAL A 30 -2.77 5.86 -0.91
CA VAL A 30 -2.58 5.34 0.44
C VAL A 30 -3.95 4.99 0.98
N LEU A 31 -4.13 3.74 1.34
CA LEU A 31 -5.39 3.20 1.80
C LEU A 31 -5.24 2.65 3.20
N GLU A 32 -6.36 2.57 3.90
CA GLU A 32 -6.43 1.88 5.18
C GLU A 32 -7.20 0.58 4.98
N GLY A 33 -6.76 -0.47 5.62
CA GLY A 33 -7.42 -1.76 5.50
C GLY A 33 -7.31 -2.59 6.77
N THR A 34 -7.91 -3.77 6.70
CA THR A 34 -7.89 -4.75 7.78
C THR A 34 -7.33 -6.06 7.26
N ASP A 35 -6.33 -6.59 7.95
CA ASP A 35 -5.86 -7.95 7.74
C ASP A 35 -6.89 -8.89 8.36
N GLN A 36 -7.63 -9.59 7.51
CA GLN A 36 -8.74 -10.45 7.96
C GLN A 36 -8.25 -11.71 8.66
N ILE A 37 -7.02 -12.12 8.41
CA ILE A 37 -6.47 -13.32 9.04
C ILE A 37 -6.02 -13.02 10.46
N LEU A 38 -5.30 -11.93 10.66
CA LEU A 38 -4.79 -11.55 11.97
C LEU A 38 -5.68 -10.53 12.68
N ASN A 39 -6.74 -10.08 12.02
CA ASN A 39 -7.73 -9.14 12.56
C ASN A 39 -7.07 -7.88 13.12
N ARG A 40 -6.27 -7.21 12.28
CA ARG A 40 -5.57 -5.98 12.67
C ARG A 40 -5.62 -4.95 11.56
N LYS A 41 -5.51 -3.67 11.94
CA LYS A 41 -5.40 -2.58 10.97
C LYS A 41 -4.05 -2.62 10.26
N VAL A 42 -4.09 -2.31 8.97
CA VAL A 42 -2.90 -2.18 8.15
C VAL A 42 -3.02 -0.94 7.28
N SER A 43 -1.88 -0.47 6.76
CA SER A 43 -1.85 0.54 5.71
C SER A 43 -1.51 -0.14 4.39
N VAL A 44 -2.09 0.35 3.30
CA VAL A 44 -1.84 -0.20 1.97
C VAL A 44 -1.43 0.94 1.06
N VAL A 45 -0.28 0.79 0.42
CA VAL A 45 0.22 1.75 -0.55
C VAL A 45 0.11 1.12 -1.92
N VAL A 46 -0.56 1.79 -2.85
CA VAL A 46 -0.74 1.30 -4.22
C VAL A 46 -0.10 2.29 -5.16
N ALA A 47 0.90 1.84 -5.91
CA ALA A 47 1.54 2.67 -6.91
C ALA A 47 0.80 2.55 -8.24
N SER A 48 0.71 3.67 -8.96
CA SER A 48 0.23 3.62 -10.34
C SER A 48 1.12 2.70 -11.17
N PRO A 49 0.64 2.16 -12.30
CA PRO A 49 1.45 1.23 -13.09
C PRO A 49 2.82 1.79 -13.49
N ASN A 50 2.91 3.09 -13.75
CA ASN A 50 4.18 3.73 -14.13
C ASN A 50 5.17 3.84 -12.97
N ARG A 51 4.70 3.71 -11.74
CA ARG A 51 5.52 3.89 -10.55
C ARG A 51 5.69 2.61 -9.74
N SER A 52 5.24 1.48 -10.27
CA SER A 52 5.31 0.21 -9.56
C SER A 52 6.76 -0.21 -9.27
N ALA A 53 7.67 0.04 -10.21
CA ALA A 53 9.08 -0.28 -10.00
C ALA A 53 9.70 0.57 -8.89
N LEU A 54 9.29 1.83 -8.77
CA LEU A 54 9.76 2.71 -7.70
C LEU A 54 9.27 2.21 -6.34
N LEU A 55 8.01 1.85 -6.23
CA LEU A 55 7.48 1.29 -4.99
C LEU A 55 8.21 0.02 -4.59
N GLU A 56 8.47 -0.85 -5.55
CA GLU A 56 9.18 -2.10 -5.29
C GLU A 56 10.60 -1.84 -4.81
N ALA A 57 11.31 -0.93 -5.46
CA ALA A 57 12.69 -0.59 -5.08
C ALA A 57 12.73 0.03 -3.68
N ASN A 58 11.81 0.96 -3.38
CA ASN A 58 11.73 1.60 -2.07
C ASN A 58 11.35 0.60 -0.99
N SER A 59 10.51 -0.37 -1.30
CA SER A 59 10.12 -1.42 -0.36
C SER A 59 11.32 -2.30 0.01
N ARG A 60 12.16 -2.63 -0.97
CA ARG A 60 13.38 -3.40 -0.72
C ARG A 60 14.37 -2.63 0.16
N ALA A 61 14.54 -1.34 -0.13
CA ALA A 61 15.41 -0.48 0.67
C ALA A 61 14.92 -0.39 2.10
N LEU A 62 13.61 -0.26 2.30
CA LEU A 62 13.03 -0.20 3.64
C LEU A 62 13.17 -1.53 4.38
N ALA A 63 13.03 -2.65 3.70
CA ALA A 63 13.20 -3.96 4.31
C ALA A 63 14.64 -4.17 4.81
N THR A 64 15.61 -3.56 4.13
CA THR A 64 17.02 -3.64 4.50
C THR A 64 17.37 -2.63 5.60
N ASN A 65 16.80 -1.42 5.52
CA ASN A 65 17.08 -0.33 6.44
C ASN A 65 15.77 0.23 6.95
N ALA A 66 15.22 -0.37 8.01
CA ALA A 66 13.95 0.06 8.57
C ALA A 66 13.98 1.55 8.93
N ARG A 67 12.97 2.30 8.51
CA ARG A 67 12.83 3.73 8.77
C ARG A 67 11.45 4.01 9.31
N GLY A 68 11.36 4.97 10.24
CA GLY A 68 10.07 5.48 10.70
C GLY A 68 9.17 4.43 11.32
N ASN A 69 9.71 3.33 11.80
CA ASN A 69 8.96 2.23 12.37
C ASN A 69 7.98 1.58 11.40
N ILE A 70 8.18 1.75 10.09
CA ILE A 70 7.36 1.11 9.09
C ILE A 70 7.78 -0.35 8.98
N GLN A 71 6.83 -1.24 9.19
CA GLN A 71 7.05 -2.67 9.03
C GLN A 71 6.33 -3.14 7.78
N ILE A 72 7.07 -3.71 6.84
CA ILE A 72 6.49 -4.29 5.63
C ILE A 72 5.92 -5.66 5.97
N LEU A 73 4.65 -5.85 5.65
CA LEU A 73 3.94 -7.08 5.95
C LEU A 73 3.74 -7.94 4.72
N ASP A 74 3.53 -7.31 3.56
CA ASP A 74 3.23 -8.05 2.34
C ASP A 74 3.44 -7.15 1.12
N LEU A 75 3.59 -7.77 -0.05
CA LEU A 75 3.72 -7.10 -1.33
C LEU A 75 2.96 -7.92 -2.37
N GLY A 76 2.10 -7.29 -3.14
CA GLY A 76 1.31 -8.00 -4.12
C GLY A 76 1.04 -7.19 -5.37
N ILE A 77 0.18 -7.73 -6.22
CA ILE A 77 -0.22 -7.11 -7.48
C ILE A 77 -1.74 -7.12 -7.55
N THR A 78 -2.32 -5.97 -7.90
CA THR A 78 -3.77 -5.87 -8.11
C THR A 78 -4.17 -6.56 -9.42
N PRO A 79 -5.47 -6.85 -9.61
CA PRO A 79 -5.92 -7.42 -10.88
C PRO A 79 -5.57 -6.56 -12.09
N GLU A 80 -5.45 -5.24 -11.92
CA GLU A 80 -5.08 -4.32 -13.00
C GLU A 80 -3.57 -4.27 -13.24
N GLY A 81 -2.77 -5.00 -12.47
CA GLY A 81 -1.33 -5.07 -12.66
C GLY A 81 -0.53 -4.04 -11.87
N SER A 82 -1.14 -3.35 -10.92
CA SER A 82 -0.44 -2.40 -10.07
C SER A 82 0.14 -3.08 -8.84
N ARG A 83 1.31 -2.63 -8.42
CA ARG A 83 1.93 -3.12 -7.19
C ARG A 83 1.25 -2.49 -5.99
N TYR A 84 1.04 -3.29 -4.96
CA TYR A 84 0.61 -2.75 -3.66
C TYR A 84 1.52 -3.30 -2.56
N LEU A 85 1.67 -2.47 -1.53
CA LEU A 85 2.48 -2.80 -0.37
C LEU A 85 1.61 -2.71 0.87
N VAL A 86 1.65 -3.73 1.71
CA VAL A 86 0.94 -3.72 2.98
C VAL A 86 1.96 -3.51 4.09
N THR A 87 1.69 -2.53 4.94
CA THR A 87 2.56 -2.20 6.07
C THR A 87 1.76 -2.23 7.37
N SER A 88 2.47 -2.23 8.49
CA SER A 88 1.85 -1.92 9.77
C SER A 88 1.13 -0.58 9.66
N HIS A 89 0.07 -0.38 10.45
CA HIS A 89 -0.70 0.86 10.42
C HIS A 89 0.20 2.05 10.71
N THR A 90 0.36 2.94 9.74
CA THR A 90 1.34 4.02 9.75
C THR A 90 0.68 5.30 9.24
N ARG A 91 1.18 6.44 9.64
CA ARG A 91 0.69 7.73 9.15
C ARG A 91 0.87 7.84 7.64
N PRO A 92 -0.15 8.32 6.91
CA PRO A 92 -0.08 8.40 5.45
C PRO A 92 1.06 9.28 4.93
N ASP A 93 1.34 10.40 5.57
CA ASP A 93 2.42 11.29 5.16
C ASP A 93 3.78 10.60 5.27
N THR A 94 3.99 9.81 6.31
CA THR A 94 5.22 9.03 6.47
C THR A 94 5.37 8.02 5.34
N LEU A 95 4.29 7.37 4.95
CA LEU A 95 4.31 6.41 3.84
C LEU A 95 4.65 7.08 2.51
N LEU A 96 4.04 8.25 2.24
CA LEU A 96 4.34 8.99 1.03
C LEU A 96 5.81 9.42 0.97
N ASP A 97 6.33 9.97 2.06
CA ASP A 97 7.70 10.46 2.11
C ASP A 97 8.73 9.34 1.97
N THR A 98 8.41 8.13 2.46
CA THR A 98 9.36 7.02 2.48
C THR A 98 9.27 6.15 1.23
N LEU A 99 8.06 5.93 0.69
CA LEU A 99 7.84 4.95 -0.35
C LEU A 99 7.51 5.55 -1.72
N LEU A 100 7.03 6.75 -1.76
CA LEU A 100 6.63 7.42 -2.98
C LEU A 100 7.29 8.79 -3.12
#